data_07aad17abb3ea475168d01d936ee847d
#
_entry.id   07aad17abb3ea475168d01d936ee847d
#
_cell.length_a   1.000
_cell.length_b   1.000
_cell.length_c   1.000
_cell.angle_alpha   90.00
_cell.angle_beta   90.00
_cell.angle_gamma   90.00
#
_symmetry.space_group_name_H-M   'P 1'
#
loop_
_entity.id
_entity.type
_entity.pdbx_description
1 polymer ?
#
loop_
_entity_poly.entity_id
_entity_poly.type
_entity_poly.pdbx_seq_one_letter_code
_entity_poly.pdbx_strand_id
1 'polypeptide(L)'
;MNYFVKGNPDLCIGCRTCMIGCVVAHEGKHIFEVDPDSYTFNPRLHMVKTAKISVPVQCKHCENPACMAACPVGAIRKGDHAVLIDTDKCMGCKSCMDACPFGAIDMVIETGKFQADGKERIVANKCDLCTGLAGGPACVRVCPTAALTLVKEDDFAEAMEKKRIEAARAAFRENQE
;
A
#
# COMPACT_ATOMS: atom_id res chain seq x y z
N MET A 1 12.32 -7.79 8.86
CA MET A 1 11.03 -8.02 8.18
C MET A 1 10.56 -6.74 7.51
N ASN A 2 9.90 -6.81 6.35
CA ASN A 2 9.27 -5.65 5.74
C ASN A 2 8.01 -5.25 6.52
N TYR A 3 7.74 -3.94 6.58
CA TYR A 3 6.54 -3.40 7.19
C TYR A 3 5.40 -3.36 6.18
N PHE A 4 4.16 -3.30 6.65
CA PHE A 4 3.00 -3.10 5.77
C PHE A 4 1.84 -2.46 6.53
N VAL A 5 0.94 -1.83 5.80
CA VAL A 5 -0.30 -1.30 6.39
C VAL A 5 -1.37 -2.38 6.32
N LYS A 6 -2.00 -2.66 7.47
CA LYS A 6 -3.15 -3.57 7.61
C LYS A 6 -4.42 -2.73 7.71
N GLY A 7 -5.43 -3.09 6.92
CA GLY A 7 -6.79 -2.56 7.05
C GLY A 7 -7.65 -3.46 7.92
N ASN A 8 -8.48 -2.85 8.75
CA ASN A 8 -9.52 -3.52 9.52
C ASN A 8 -10.89 -3.21 8.89
N PRO A 9 -11.58 -4.20 8.28
CA PRO A 9 -12.86 -4.00 7.64
C PRO A 9 -13.99 -3.64 8.62
N ASP A 10 -13.88 -4.04 9.89
CA ASP A 10 -14.91 -3.76 10.90
C ASP A 10 -14.93 -2.29 11.32
N LEU A 11 -13.80 -1.59 11.17
CA LEU A 11 -13.65 -0.18 11.48
C LEU A 11 -13.72 0.73 10.24
N CYS A 12 -13.58 0.16 9.04
CA CYS A 12 -13.53 0.96 7.81
C CYS A 12 -14.91 1.38 7.35
N ILE A 13 -15.16 2.68 7.31
CA ILE A 13 -16.42 3.26 6.82
C ILE A 13 -16.42 3.59 5.32
N GLY A 14 -15.33 3.29 4.59
CA GLY A 14 -15.24 3.53 3.14
C GLY A 14 -15.15 5.00 2.73
N CYS A 15 -14.75 5.89 3.60
CA CYS A 15 -14.73 7.36 3.37
C CYS A 15 -13.70 7.83 2.35
N ARG A 16 -12.72 6.98 1.96
CA ARG A 16 -11.64 7.27 1.00
C ARG A 16 -10.64 8.36 1.43
N THR A 17 -10.71 8.88 2.63
CA THR A 17 -9.74 9.88 3.15
C THR A 17 -8.30 9.37 3.07
N CYS A 18 -8.07 8.06 3.23
CA CYS A 18 -6.75 7.43 3.05
C CYS A 18 -6.20 7.57 1.62
N MET A 19 -7.04 7.56 0.59
CA MET A 19 -6.63 7.77 -0.81
C MET A 19 -6.19 9.21 -1.02
N ILE A 20 -6.98 10.17 -0.51
CA ILE A 20 -6.65 11.61 -0.55
C ILE A 20 -5.34 11.87 0.20
N GLY A 21 -5.20 11.37 1.42
CA GLY A 21 -3.98 11.53 2.21
C GLY A 21 -2.74 10.92 1.54
N CYS A 22 -2.91 9.81 0.80
CA CYS A 22 -1.83 9.21 0.02
C CYS A 22 -1.36 10.14 -1.09
N VAL A 23 -2.29 10.70 -1.88
CA VAL A 23 -1.97 11.59 -3.00
C VAL A 23 -1.33 12.88 -2.50
N VAL A 24 -1.94 13.54 -1.52
CA VAL A 24 -1.40 14.78 -0.92
C VAL A 24 0.04 14.57 -0.40
N ALA A 25 0.30 13.44 0.26
CA ALA A 25 1.62 13.15 0.82
C ALA A 25 2.71 12.96 -0.26
N HIS A 26 2.34 12.46 -1.45
CA HIS A 26 3.31 12.17 -2.51
C HIS A 26 3.45 13.30 -3.52
N GLU A 27 2.43 14.09 -3.72
CA GLU A 27 2.43 15.18 -4.70
C GLU A 27 2.68 16.56 -4.06
N GLY A 28 2.56 16.67 -2.74
CA GLY A 28 2.78 17.93 -2.02
C GLY A 28 1.77 19.02 -2.33
N LYS A 29 0.66 18.69 -3.01
CA LYS A 29 -0.40 19.63 -3.37
C LYS A 29 -1.66 19.36 -2.55
N HIS A 30 -2.32 20.41 -2.10
CA HIS A 30 -3.63 20.28 -1.49
C HIS A 30 -4.68 19.97 -2.56
N ILE A 31 -5.53 18.96 -2.30
CA ILE A 31 -6.54 18.51 -3.24
C ILE A 31 -7.55 19.61 -3.64
N PHE A 32 -7.72 20.62 -2.81
CA PHE A 32 -8.59 21.77 -3.08
C PHE A 32 -7.93 22.87 -3.93
N GLU A 33 -6.63 22.74 -4.20
CA GLU A 33 -5.84 23.70 -4.98
C GLU A 33 -5.53 23.18 -6.39
N VAL A 34 -6.00 21.97 -6.72
CA VAL A 34 -5.78 21.36 -8.03
C VAL A 34 -6.99 21.59 -8.94
N ASP A 35 -6.72 21.82 -10.22
CA ASP A 35 -7.76 21.87 -11.24
C ASP A 35 -8.28 20.44 -11.50
N PRO A 36 -9.56 20.16 -11.21
CA PRO A 36 -10.11 18.81 -11.34
C PRO A 36 -10.09 18.27 -12.77
N ASP A 37 -10.09 19.14 -13.79
CA ASP A 37 -10.13 18.74 -15.19
C ASP A 37 -8.75 18.30 -15.73
N SER A 38 -7.68 18.80 -15.12
CA SER A 38 -6.29 18.48 -15.51
C SER A 38 -5.56 17.57 -14.54
N TYR A 39 -6.15 17.27 -13.37
CA TYR A 39 -5.51 16.54 -12.30
C TYR A 39 -5.76 15.03 -12.37
N THR A 40 -4.70 14.25 -12.40
CA THR A 40 -4.79 12.79 -12.36
C THR A 40 -4.64 12.29 -10.92
N PHE A 41 -5.70 11.71 -10.38
CA PHE A 41 -5.76 11.20 -9.02
C PHE A 41 -5.19 9.77 -8.94
N ASN A 42 -3.92 9.63 -8.54
CA ASN A 42 -3.17 8.37 -8.53
C ASN A 42 -2.79 7.91 -7.10
N PRO A 43 -3.73 7.48 -6.25
CA PRO A 43 -3.41 6.94 -4.94
C PRO A 43 -2.66 5.60 -5.07
N ARG A 44 -1.79 5.30 -4.10
CA ARG A 44 -1.01 4.05 -4.05
C ARG A 44 -1.72 2.96 -3.25
N LEU A 45 -3.03 3.06 -3.13
CA LEU A 45 -3.92 2.11 -2.45
C LEU A 45 -5.29 2.12 -3.11
N HIS A 46 -6.03 1.00 -3.00
CA HIS A 46 -7.35 0.82 -3.60
C HIS A 46 -8.40 0.61 -2.53
N MET A 47 -9.53 1.31 -2.63
CA MET A 47 -10.68 1.05 -1.77
C MET A 47 -11.52 -0.08 -2.37
N VAL A 48 -11.49 -1.24 -1.74
CA VAL A 48 -12.41 -2.33 -2.02
C VAL A 48 -13.69 -2.11 -1.24
N LYS A 49 -14.83 -2.14 -1.93
CA LYS A 49 -16.15 -2.02 -1.32
C LYS A 49 -17.06 -3.09 -1.91
N THR A 50 -17.62 -3.91 -1.03
CA THR A 50 -18.65 -4.90 -1.36
C THR A 50 -19.91 -4.62 -0.55
N ALA A 51 -20.94 -5.45 -0.68
CA ALA A 51 -22.17 -5.31 0.11
C ALA A 51 -21.94 -5.50 1.63
N LYS A 52 -20.84 -6.19 2.02
CA LYS A 52 -20.61 -6.58 3.42
C LYS A 52 -19.37 -5.91 4.03
N ILE A 53 -18.38 -5.56 3.23
CA ILE A 53 -17.10 -5.03 3.73
C ILE A 53 -16.66 -3.82 2.92
N SER A 54 -15.96 -2.91 3.60
CA SER A 54 -15.19 -1.84 2.99
C SER A 54 -13.80 -1.83 3.61
N VAL A 55 -12.74 -1.87 2.80
CA VAL A 55 -11.37 -1.88 3.29
C VAL A 55 -10.39 -1.42 2.21
N PRO A 56 -9.38 -0.61 2.53
CA PRO A 56 -8.32 -0.30 1.57
C PRO A 56 -7.35 -1.48 1.43
N VAL A 57 -6.96 -1.75 0.18
CA VAL A 57 -5.96 -2.74 -0.20
C VAL A 57 -4.77 -2.01 -0.80
N GLN A 58 -3.57 -2.34 -0.33
CA GLN A 58 -2.30 -1.81 -0.83
C GLN A 58 -1.20 -2.84 -0.76
N CYS A 59 -0.02 -2.49 -1.26
CA CYS A 59 1.15 -3.36 -1.26
C CYS A 59 1.45 -3.93 0.14
N LYS A 60 1.73 -5.24 0.20
CA LYS A 60 2.10 -5.96 1.43
C LYS A 60 3.61 -6.01 1.66
N HIS A 61 4.40 -5.41 0.78
CA HIS A 61 5.86 -5.38 0.87
C HIS A 61 6.47 -6.76 1.16
N CYS A 62 6.07 -7.77 0.35
CA CYS A 62 6.43 -9.18 0.51
C CYS A 62 7.92 -9.38 0.74
N GLU A 63 8.31 -10.36 1.57
CA GLU A 63 9.72 -10.73 1.76
C GLU A 63 10.34 -11.30 0.48
N ASN A 64 9.55 -12.08 -0.27
CA ASN A 64 9.92 -12.58 -1.60
C ASN A 64 8.97 -11.95 -2.64
N PRO A 65 9.25 -10.71 -3.08
CA PRO A 65 8.32 -9.97 -3.93
C PRO A 65 8.33 -10.50 -5.37
N ALA A 66 7.26 -11.18 -5.79
CA ALA A 66 7.08 -11.68 -7.14
C ALA A 66 7.20 -10.56 -8.19
N CYS A 67 6.73 -9.36 -7.88
CA CYS A 67 6.86 -8.19 -8.74
C CYS A 67 8.32 -7.78 -9.00
N MET A 68 9.22 -7.96 -8.03
CA MET A 68 10.66 -7.71 -8.22
C MET A 68 11.28 -8.78 -9.13
N ALA A 69 10.92 -10.05 -8.92
CA ALA A 69 11.41 -11.15 -9.76
C ALA A 69 10.92 -11.03 -11.22
N ALA A 70 9.71 -10.50 -11.43
CA ALA A 70 9.13 -10.31 -12.75
C ALA A 70 9.63 -9.05 -13.49
N CYS A 71 10.40 -8.18 -12.83
CA CYS A 71 10.84 -6.92 -13.44
C CYS A 71 12.06 -7.11 -14.34
N PRO A 72 11.95 -7.00 -15.69
CA PRO A 72 13.05 -7.28 -16.60
C PRO A 72 14.20 -6.27 -16.53
N VAL A 73 13.91 -5.05 -16.05
CA VAL A 73 14.89 -3.95 -15.98
C VAL A 73 15.38 -3.69 -14.54
N GLY A 74 14.98 -4.52 -13.57
CA GLY A 74 15.39 -4.36 -12.17
C GLY A 74 14.94 -3.05 -11.54
N ALA A 75 13.82 -2.46 -11.98
CA ALA A 75 13.28 -1.23 -11.43
C ALA A 75 12.69 -1.40 -10.02
N ILE A 76 12.43 -2.64 -9.59
CA ILE A 76 11.88 -2.93 -8.26
C ILE A 76 12.98 -3.48 -7.37
N ARG A 77 13.14 -2.90 -6.20
CA ARG A 77 14.18 -3.25 -5.23
C ARG A 77 13.65 -3.31 -3.81
N LYS A 78 14.36 -4.04 -2.96
CA LYS A 78 14.16 -3.95 -1.51
C LYS A 78 14.80 -2.65 -0.99
N GLY A 79 14.08 -1.93 -0.16
CA GLY A 79 14.56 -0.80 0.62
C GLY A 79 14.55 -1.14 2.10
N ASP A 80 14.66 -0.13 2.94
CA ASP A 80 14.53 -0.27 4.38
C ASP A 80 13.07 -0.56 4.74
N HIS A 81 12.81 -1.80 5.18
CA HIS A 81 11.50 -2.34 5.52
C HIS A 81 10.40 -2.22 4.43
N ALA A 82 10.76 -1.95 3.18
CA ALA A 82 9.81 -1.76 2.09
C ALA A 82 10.33 -2.29 0.75
N VAL A 83 9.42 -2.64 -0.15
CA VAL A 83 9.71 -2.87 -1.56
C VAL A 83 9.41 -1.59 -2.32
N LEU A 84 10.38 -1.06 -3.03
CA LEU A 84 10.33 0.24 -3.71
C LEU A 84 10.43 0.08 -5.22
N ILE A 85 9.87 1.03 -5.97
CA ILE A 85 10.00 1.14 -7.42
C ILE A 85 10.86 2.37 -7.74
N ASP A 86 11.88 2.16 -8.55
CA ASP A 86 12.64 3.21 -9.23
C ASP A 86 11.90 3.52 -10.53
N THR A 87 11.12 4.60 -10.52
CA THR A 87 10.32 4.98 -11.68
C THR A 87 11.19 5.40 -12.86
N ASP A 88 12.41 5.89 -12.63
CA ASP A 88 13.31 6.30 -13.72
C ASP A 88 13.78 5.10 -14.56
N LYS A 89 13.89 3.91 -13.94
CA LYS A 89 14.20 2.65 -14.64
C LYS A 89 12.96 1.96 -15.22
N CYS A 90 11.77 2.34 -14.78
CA CYS A 90 10.54 1.65 -15.18
C CYS A 90 10.23 1.91 -16.66
N MET A 91 10.09 0.84 -17.43
CA MET A 91 9.73 0.89 -18.86
C MET A 91 8.23 0.68 -19.13
N GLY A 92 7.40 0.56 -18.11
CA GLY A 92 5.94 0.44 -18.26
C GLY A 92 5.45 -0.91 -18.81
N CYS A 93 6.22 -1.99 -18.72
CA CYS A 93 5.91 -3.30 -19.33
C CYS A 93 4.77 -4.09 -18.65
N LYS A 94 4.25 -3.64 -17.50
CA LYS A 94 3.14 -4.24 -16.72
C LYS A 94 3.42 -5.59 -16.06
N SER A 95 4.58 -6.23 -16.26
CA SER A 95 4.89 -7.56 -15.69
C SER A 95 4.77 -7.61 -14.17
N CYS A 96 5.11 -6.53 -13.48
CA CYS A 96 4.97 -6.44 -12.02
C CYS A 96 3.51 -6.36 -11.55
N MET A 97 2.63 -5.73 -12.35
CA MET A 97 1.20 -5.64 -12.08
C MET A 97 0.55 -7.03 -12.19
N ASP A 98 0.87 -7.77 -13.24
CA ASP A 98 0.39 -9.13 -13.47
C ASP A 98 0.91 -10.10 -12.39
N ALA A 99 2.17 -9.98 -11.98
CA ALA A 99 2.77 -10.83 -10.97
C ALA A 99 2.30 -10.55 -9.53
N CYS A 100 1.58 -9.44 -9.28
CA CYS A 100 1.17 -9.07 -7.93
C CYS A 100 -0.06 -9.86 -7.46
N PRO A 101 0.05 -10.76 -6.46
CA PRO A 101 -1.10 -11.56 -6.01
C PRO A 101 -2.17 -10.74 -5.29
N PHE A 102 -1.88 -9.49 -4.93
CA PHE A 102 -2.79 -8.59 -4.21
C PHE A 102 -3.44 -7.54 -5.12
N GLY A 103 -3.08 -7.47 -6.41
CA GLY A 103 -3.55 -6.42 -7.31
C GLY A 103 -3.20 -5.01 -6.81
N ALA A 104 -2.04 -4.85 -6.17
CA ALA A 104 -1.66 -3.62 -5.47
C ALA A 104 -0.67 -2.75 -6.26
N ILE A 105 -0.57 -2.97 -7.56
CA ILE A 105 0.29 -2.21 -8.48
C ILE A 105 -0.56 -1.74 -9.65
N ASP A 106 -0.58 -0.44 -9.89
CA ASP A 106 -1.19 0.18 -11.06
C ASP A 106 -0.15 0.69 -12.03
N MET A 107 -0.60 0.97 -13.24
CA MET A 107 0.17 1.72 -14.21
C MET A 107 -0.41 3.12 -14.31
N VAL A 108 0.43 4.12 -14.10
CA VAL A 108 0.02 5.53 -14.14
C VAL A 108 0.83 6.31 -15.17
N ILE A 109 0.21 7.33 -15.73
CA ILE A 109 0.88 8.28 -16.60
C ILE A 109 1.73 9.21 -15.75
N GLU A 110 2.99 9.36 -16.11
CA GLU A 110 3.90 10.32 -15.49
C GLU A 110 3.78 11.65 -16.23
N THR A 111 2.94 12.54 -15.71
CA THR A 111 2.59 13.80 -16.34
C THR A 111 3.82 14.61 -16.77
N GLY A 112 3.84 15.04 -18.03
CA GLY A 112 4.92 15.85 -18.59
C GLY A 112 6.18 15.08 -18.99
N LYS A 113 6.18 13.74 -18.85
CA LYS A 113 7.26 12.88 -19.35
C LYS A 113 6.80 12.03 -20.53
N PHE A 114 7.64 11.92 -21.55
CA PHE A 114 7.36 11.20 -22.78
C PHE A 114 8.38 10.11 -23.03
N GLN A 115 7.96 9.06 -23.72
CA GLN A 115 8.83 8.02 -24.25
C GLN A 115 9.52 8.51 -25.55
N ALA A 116 10.51 7.75 -26.03
CA ALA A 116 11.22 8.08 -27.26
C ALA A 116 10.31 8.10 -28.53
N ASP A 117 9.18 7.41 -28.44
CA ASP A 117 8.15 7.39 -29.52
C ASP A 117 7.13 8.54 -29.43
N GLY A 118 7.33 9.49 -28.51
CA GLY A 118 6.46 10.65 -28.32
C GLY A 118 5.19 10.37 -27.49
N LYS A 119 4.96 9.13 -27.04
CA LYS A 119 3.83 8.82 -26.16
C LYS A 119 4.13 9.20 -24.72
N GLU A 120 3.09 9.47 -23.94
CA GLU A 120 3.21 9.71 -22.52
C GLU A 120 3.85 8.52 -21.82
N ARG A 121 4.75 8.82 -20.90
CA ARG A 121 5.46 7.79 -20.14
C ARG A 121 4.52 7.16 -19.11
N ILE A 122 4.46 5.84 -19.12
CA ILE A 122 3.68 5.06 -18.18
C ILE A 122 4.63 4.33 -17.23
N VAL A 123 4.40 4.42 -15.94
CA VAL A 123 5.21 3.80 -14.90
C VAL A 123 4.36 3.03 -13.88
N ALA A 124 4.96 2.07 -13.21
CA ALA A 124 4.29 1.34 -12.15
C ALA A 124 4.17 2.21 -10.88
N ASN A 125 2.98 2.20 -10.29
CA ASN A 125 2.63 2.90 -9.06
C ASN A 125 2.15 1.91 -8.00
N LYS A 126 2.69 1.97 -6.78
CA LYS A 126 2.27 1.17 -5.63
C LYS A 126 2.66 1.85 -4.32
N CYS A 127 2.09 1.39 -3.23
CA CYS A 127 2.49 1.85 -1.88
C CYS A 127 3.99 1.66 -1.65
N ASP A 128 4.63 2.68 -1.09
CA ASP A 128 6.05 2.72 -0.69
C ASP A 128 6.21 2.97 0.82
N LEU A 129 5.12 2.86 1.59
CA LEU A 129 5.03 3.19 3.03
C LEU A 129 5.32 4.67 3.35
N CYS A 130 5.22 5.54 2.35
CA CYS A 130 5.65 6.95 2.48
C CYS A 130 7.11 7.06 2.94
N THR A 131 7.99 6.16 2.46
CA THR A 131 9.42 6.15 2.78
C THR A 131 10.05 7.51 2.43
N GLY A 132 10.76 8.10 3.40
CA GLY A 132 11.34 9.45 3.25
C GLY A 132 10.42 10.60 3.66
N LEU A 133 9.15 10.35 3.98
CA LEU A 133 8.22 11.36 4.49
C LEU A 133 8.15 11.30 6.03
N ALA A 134 8.16 12.47 6.66
CA ALA A 134 8.04 12.56 8.10
C ALA A 134 6.68 12.05 8.60
N GLY A 135 6.69 11.32 9.72
CA GLY A 135 5.47 10.85 10.39
C GLY A 135 4.87 9.55 9.87
N GLY A 136 5.56 8.81 8.98
CA GLY A 136 5.13 7.51 8.48
C GLY A 136 3.95 7.54 7.51
N PRO A 137 3.26 6.41 7.27
CA PRO A 137 2.23 6.30 6.24
C PRO A 137 1.08 7.30 6.44
N ALA A 138 0.90 8.20 5.47
CA ALA A 138 -0.13 9.23 5.52
C ALA A 138 -1.54 8.66 5.66
N CYS A 139 -1.83 7.54 4.96
CA CYS A 139 -3.13 6.87 5.02
C CYS A 139 -3.51 6.40 6.44
N VAL A 140 -2.53 6.03 7.27
CA VAL A 140 -2.74 5.67 8.68
C VAL A 140 -3.08 6.90 9.49
N ARG A 141 -2.32 7.99 9.32
CA ARG A 141 -2.49 9.23 10.08
C ARG A 141 -3.84 9.94 9.84
N VAL A 142 -4.36 9.86 8.61
CA VAL A 142 -5.60 10.56 8.24
C VAL A 142 -6.85 9.70 8.41
N CYS A 143 -6.73 8.44 8.85
CA CYS A 143 -7.87 7.55 8.98
C CYS A 143 -8.73 7.94 10.19
N PRO A 144 -9.99 8.43 10.00
CA PRO A 144 -10.80 8.95 11.10
C PRO A 144 -11.27 7.86 12.08
N THR A 145 -11.31 6.61 11.63
CA THR A 145 -11.75 5.46 12.44
C THR A 145 -10.61 4.57 12.90
N ALA A 146 -9.35 4.98 12.66
CA ALA A 146 -8.16 4.16 12.93
C ALA A 146 -8.22 2.73 12.32
N ALA A 147 -8.95 2.59 11.20
CA ALA A 147 -9.07 1.30 10.51
C ALA A 147 -7.77 0.84 9.84
N LEU A 148 -6.77 1.71 9.70
CA LEU A 148 -5.46 1.41 9.12
C LEU A 148 -4.38 1.43 10.20
N THR A 149 -3.56 0.39 10.22
CA THR A 149 -2.45 0.25 11.18
C THR A 149 -1.19 -0.14 10.43
N LEU A 150 -0.08 0.54 10.72
CA LEU A 150 1.24 0.11 10.27
C LEU A 150 1.67 -1.09 11.14
N VAL A 151 1.99 -2.19 10.50
CA VAL A 151 2.47 -3.42 11.17
C VAL A 151 3.98 -3.51 10.98
N LYS A 152 4.69 -3.59 12.10
CA LYS A 152 6.15 -3.75 12.19
C LYS A 152 6.48 -5.13 12.75
N GLU A 153 7.76 -5.44 12.84
CA GLU A 153 8.24 -6.74 13.33
C GLU A 153 7.84 -7.00 14.79
N ASP A 154 7.99 -6.00 15.65
CA ASP A 154 7.64 -6.09 17.08
C ASP A 154 6.14 -6.35 17.27
N ASP A 155 5.28 -5.73 16.46
CA ASP A 155 3.83 -5.92 16.49
C ASP A 155 3.42 -7.37 16.21
N PHE A 156 4.20 -8.09 15.37
CA PHE A 156 3.97 -9.51 15.11
C PHE A 156 4.33 -10.39 16.31
N ALA A 157 5.45 -10.12 16.96
CA ALA A 157 5.89 -10.89 18.12
C ALA A 157 4.85 -10.78 19.25
N GLU A 158 4.38 -9.57 19.53
CA GLU A 158 3.34 -9.31 20.51
C GLU A 158 2.00 -9.98 20.15
N ALA A 159 1.57 -9.86 18.88
CA ALA A 159 0.33 -10.48 18.42
C ALA A 159 0.38 -12.01 18.49
N MET A 160 1.53 -12.63 18.21
CA MET A 160 1.70 -14.06 18.32
C MET A 160 1.69 -14.52 19.77
N GLU A 161 2.35 -13.79 20.66
CA GLU A 161 2.33 -14.09 22.09
C GLU A 161 0.92 -14.01 22.68
N LYS A 162 0.18 -12.96 22.33
CA LYS A 162 -1.23 -12.83 22.72
C LYS A 162 -2.07 -14.02 22.27
N LYS A 163 -1.93 -14.46 21.01
CA LYS A 163 -2.63 -15.63 20.48
C LYS A 163 -2.28 -16.92 21.23
N ARG A 164 -0.99 -17.12 21.57
CA ARG A 164 -0.54 -18.27 22.36
C ARG A 164 -1.18 -18.30 23.73
N ILE A 165 -1.22 -17.14 24.41
CA ILE A 165 -1.87 -17.00 25.71
C ILE A 165 -3.37 -17.29 25.62
N GLU A 166 -4.06 -16.76 24.61
CA GLU A 166 -5.48 -17.01 24.39
C GLU A 166 -5.76 -18.50 24.12
N ALA A 167 -4.97 -19.14 23.28
CA ALA A 167 -5.08 -20.58 22.99
C ALA A 167 -4.85 -21.44 24.24
N ALA A 168 -3.83 -21.10 25.06
CA ALA A 168 -3.57 -21.79 26.31
C ALA A 168 -4.73 -21.64 27.31
N ARG A 169 -5.31 -20.44 27.41
CA ARG A 169 -6.49 -20.20 28.26
C ARG A 169 -7.74 -20.96 27.80
N ALA A 170 -7.97 -21.06 26.48
CA ALA A 170 -9.08 -21.81 25.94
C ALA A 170 -8.95 -23.31 26.28
N ALA A 171 -7.79 -23.90 26.02
CA ALA A 171 -7.52 -25.30 26.37
C ALA A 171 -7.67 -25.62 27.87
N PHE A 172 -7.36 -24.65 28.75
CA PHE A 172 -7.53 -24.81 30.18
C PHE A 172 -9.01 -24.81 30.61
N ARG A 173 -9.87 -24.02 29.94
CA ARG A 173 -11.32 -23.98 30.23
C ARG A 173 -12.03 -25.25 29.80
N GLU A 174 -11.69 -25.80 28.63
CA GLU A 174 -12.27 -27.07 28.11
C GLU A 174 -11.97 -28.27 29.04
N ASN A 175 -10.90 -28.24 29.84
CA ASN A 175 -10.55 -29.29 30.80
C ASN A 175 -11.25 -29.15 32.16
N GLN A 176 -12.08 -28.13 32.36
CA GLN A 176 -12.81 -27.90 33.65
C GLN A 176 -14.33 -28.19 33.55
N GLU A 177 -14.84 -28.51 32.35
CA GLU A 177 -16.18 -29.01 32.09
C GLU A 177 -16.20 -30.55 31.99
#